data_907dab3ac9b54aa0da946f0762a9d27b
#
_entry.id   907dab3ac9b54aa0da946f0762a9d27b
#
_cell.length_a   1.000
_cell.length_b   1.000
_cell.length_c   1.000
_cell.angle_alpha   90.00
_cell.angle_beta   90.00
_cell.angle_gamma   90.00
#
_symmetry.space_group_name_H-M   'P 1'
#
loop_
_entity.id
_entity.type
_entity.pdbx_description
1 polymer ?
#
loop_
_entity_poly.entity_id
_entity_poly.type
_entity_poly.pdbx_seq_one_letter_code
_entity_poly.pdbx_strand_id
1 'polypeptide(L)'
;MALKVHVYYHDKCFDGASSAALFSRFYRERIREDVEFVFSGLLHKAGALFDDVKFDGDENAIVDFKYSNSPRLTWWFDHHESAFLSPEDAEHFEQDQSNRKFYDPDFKSCTSFIAMVAKERFGFDPTAVADLVHWTDIVDGALYPDAKTAVEMKEPAMKLTMVIESTQDQIFVPKLIPLLATKSLAEIIEEPFVASRLPPLLERHQRSIGIMKERSEFKDGTIFFDVTDQELEGYNKFVPYYLHPDSIYNVGLSKSSFRVKVSVGSNPWTTGERLVNLARVCERYGGGGHARVGAISFDVTRGDEARKAAAEIVAELRASVRGQQNQ
;
A
#
# COMPACT_ATOMS: atom_id res chain seq x y z
N MET A 1 9.69 -21.58 -29.74
CA MET A 1 8.82 -21.51 -28.53
C MET A 1 8.98 -20.13 -27.96
N ALA A 2 7.89 -19.47 -27.55
CA ALA A 2 7.95 -18.18 -26.89
C ALA A 2 8.80 -18.28 -25.61
N LEU A 3 9.57 -17.23 -25.30
CA LEU A 3 10.33 -17.16 -24.07
C LEU A 3 9.38 -17.03 -22.87
N LYS A 4 9.54 -17.86 -21.84
CA LYS A 4 8.77 -17.76 -20.61
C LYS A 4 9.39 -16.76 -19.64
N VAL A 5 8.70 -15.65 -19.36
CA VAL A 5 9.09 -14.70 -18.31
C VAL A 5 8.15 -14.86 -17.11
N HIS A 6 8.72 -15.25 -15.96
CA HIS A 6 7.94 -15.34 -14.71
C HIS A 6 8.12 -14.05 -13.92
N VAL A 7 7.01 -13.33 -13.71
CA VAL A 7 6.98 -12.05 -12.99
C VAL A 7 6.39 -12.29 -11.61
N TYR A 8 7.21 -12.06 -10.59
CA TYR A 8 6.82 -12.07 -9.19
C TYR A 8 6.55 -10.63 -8.76
N TYR A 9 5.41 -10.38 -8.12
CA TYR A 9 4.98 -9.03 -7.75
C TYR A 9 4.47 -9.00 -6.31
N HIS A 10 4.47 -7.83 -5.67
CA HIS A 10 3.85 -7.63 -4.37
C HIS A 10 2.35 -7.89 -4.47
N ASP A 11 1.87 -8.98 -3.85
CA ASP A 11 0.47 -9.38 -3.90
C ASP A 11 -0.41 -8.49 -3.00
N LYS A 12 -1.68 -8.40 -3.36
CA LYS A 12 -2.67 -7.56 -2.67
C LYS A 12 -2.27 -6.08 -2.58
N CYS A 13 -1.44 -5.63 -3.50
CA CYS A 13 -1.01 -4.26 -3.65
C CYS A 13 -1.35 -3.74 -5.04
N PHE A 14 -1.90 -2.53 -5.13
CA PHE A 14 -2.21 -1.91 -6.42
C PHE A 14 -0.93 -1.59 -7.18
N ASP A 15 0.13 -1.12 -6.47
CA ASP A 15 1.44 -0.87 -7.09
C ASP A 15 2.08 -2.17 -7.60
N GLY A 16 2.06 -3.24 -6.83
CA GLY A 16 2.60 -4.53 -7.28
C GLY A 16 1.92 -5.04 -8.55
N ALA A 17 0.59 -4.97 -8.63
CA ALA A 17 -0.16 -5.36 -9.84
C ALA A 17 0.15 -4.45 -11.04
N SER A 18 0.21 -3.13 -10.81
CA SER A 18 0.50 -2.12 -11.83
C SER A 18 1.95 -2.22 -12.31
N SER A 19 2.89 -2.46 -11.41
CA SER A 19 4.31 -2.69 -11.71
C SER A 19 4.50 -3.92 -12.59
N ALA A 20 3.81 -5.03 -12.29
CA ALA A 20 3.84 -6.22 -13.13
C ALA A 20 3.24 -5.97 -14.52
N ALA A 21 2.16 -5.19 -14.60
CA ALA A 21 1.53 -4.80 -15.86
C ALA A 21 2.46 -3.94 -16.72
N LEU A 22 3.04 -2.89 -16.14
CA LEU A 22 3.95 -1.98 -16.82
C LEU A 22 5.23 -2.71 -17.27
N PHE A 23 5.82 -3.53 -16.39
CA PHE A 23 6.98 -4.35 -16.73
C PHE A 23 6.70 -5.27 -17.92
N SER A 24 5.56 -5.99 -17.89
CA SER A 24 5.23 -6.93 -18.97
C SER A 24 5.01 -6.23 -20.32
N ARG A 25 4.39 -5.04 -20.32
CA ARG A 25 4.20 -4.21 -21.50
C ARG A 25 5.53 -3.68 -22.03
N PHE A 26 6.33 -3.05 -21.16
CA PHE A 26 7.67 -2.56 -21.49
C PHE A 26 8.54 -3.68 -22.07
N TYR A 27 8.57 -4.84 -21.41
CA TYR A 27 9.36 -5.98 -21.84
C TYR A 27 8.97 -6.43 -23.25
N ARG A 28 7.66 -6.59 -23.51
CA ARG A 28 7.16 -7.00 -24.84
C ARG A 28 7.50 -5.99 -25.94
N GLU A 29 7.39 -4.71 -25.65
CA GLU A 29 7.62 -3.66 -26.66
C GLU A 29 9.09 -3.36 -26.92
N ARG A 30 10.00 -3.59 -25.94
CA ARG A 30 11.38 -3.12 -26.02
C ARG A 30 12.46 -4.20 -25.86
N ILE A 31 12.11 -5.32 -25.28
CA ILE A 31 13.08 -6.40 -25.04
C ILE A 31 12.81 -7.56 -25.99
N ARG A 32 11.58 -8.09 -25.96
CA ARG A 32 11.22 -9.23 -26.80
C ARG A 32 9.71 -9.34 -26.97
N GLU A 33 9.25 -9.35 -28.23
CA GLU A 33 7.84 -9.46 -28.60
C GLU A 33 7.29 -10.88 -28.36
N ASP A 34 8.04 -11.93 -28.78
CA ASP A 34 7.65 -13.34 -28.61
C ASP A 34 7.96 -13.83 -27.19
N VAL A 35 7.03 -13.49 -26.26
CA VAL A 35 7.14 -13.77 -24.82
C VAL A 35 5.81 -14.20 -24.25
N GLU A 36 5.87 -15.22 -23.36
CA GLU A 36 4.78 -15.66 -22.50
C GLU A 36 5.05 -15.24 -21.06
N PHE A 37 4.11 -14.51 -20.46
CA PHE A 37 4.22 -14.10 -19.05
C PHE A 37 3.43 -15.02 -18.14
N VAL A 38 4.06 -15.38 -17.02
CA VAL A 38 3.44 -16.01 -15.86
C VAL A 38 3.56 -15.05 -14.69
N PHE A 39 2.49 -14.88 -13.90
CA PHE A 39 2.45 -13.96 -12.78
C PHE A 39 2.23 -14.69 -11.47
N SER A 40 3.01 -14.39 -10.44
CA SER A 40 2.87 -14.96 -9.09
C SER A 40 3.03 -13.89 -8.03
N GLY A 41 2.03 -13.80 -7.13
CA GLY A 41 2.06 -12.85 -6.01
C GLY A 41 3.01 -13.28 -4.90
N LEU A 42 3.75 -12.33 -4.34
CA LEU A 42 4.58 -12.46 -3.16
C LEU A 42 3.95 -11.71 -1.99
N LEU A 43 3.93 -12.32 -0.83
CA LEU A 43 3.45 -11.72 0.41
C LEU A 43 4.57 -11.61 1.43
N HIS A 44 4.57 -10.54 2.21
CA HIS A 44 5.44 -10.43 3.38
C HIS A 44 5.04 -11.48 4.42
N LYS A 45 5.97 -12.37 4.73
CA LYS A 45 5.83 -13.42 5.76
C LYS A 45 7.04 -13.42 6.68
N ALA A 46 6.87 -13.90 7.89
CA ALA A 46 8.00 -14.15 8.79
C ALA A 46 8.86 -15.31 8.26
N GLY A 47 10.17 -15.21 8.43
CA GLY A 47 11.12 -16.24 7.98
C GLY A 47 11.62 -15.99 6.56
N ALA A 48 12.04 -17.05 5.89
CA ALA A 48 12.65 -16.96 4.57
C ALA A 48 11.60 -16.69 3.48
N LEU A 49 11.62 -15.46 2.95
CA LEU A 49 10.60 -14.98 2.01
C LEU A 49 10.55 -15.75 0.69
N PHE A 50 11.70 -16.26 0.23
CA PHE A 50 11.85 -16.84 -1.10
C PHE A 50 11.98 -18.38 -1.11
N ASP A 51 11.88 -19.07 0.04
CA ASP A 51 12.05 -20.53 0.10
C ASP A 51 11.09 -21.33 -0.80
N ASP A 52 9.87 -20.83 -0.95
CA ASP A 52 8.85 -21.45 -1.81
C ASP A 52 8.86 -20.91 -3.24
N VAL A 53 9.74 -19.96 -3.57
CA VAL A 53 9.80 -19.31 -4.89
C VAL A 53 10.73 -20.10 -5.81
N LYS A 54 10.18 -20.68 -6.89
CA LYS A 54 10.94 -21.59 -7.75
C LYS A 54 11.78 -20.91 -8.81
N PHE A 55 11.52 -19.65 -9.16
CA PHE A 55 12.16 -18.95 -10.29
C PHE A 55 12.27 -19.85 -11.53
N ASP A 56 11.13 -20.36 -12.03
CA ASP A 56 11.04 -21.39 -13.06
C ASP A 56 10.83 -20.87 -14.48
N GLY A 57 10.89 -19.55 -14.68
CA GLY A 57 10.91 -18.91 -16.00
C GLY A 57 12.24 -19.11 -16.71
N ASP A 58 12.28 -18.92 -18.02
CA ASP A 58 13.53 -18.71 -18.77
C ASP A 58 14.21 -17.43 -18.28
N GLU A 59 13.43 -16.37 -18.06
CA GLU A 59 13.80 -15.20 -17.27
C GLU A 59 12.83 -15.02 -16.11
N ASN A 60 13.32 -14.46 -15.00
CA ASN A 60 12.52 -14.22 -13.79
C ASN A 60 12.65 -12.76 -13.37
N ALA A 61 11.53 -12.11 -13.11
CA ALA A 61 11.45 -10.73 -12.63
C ALA A 61 10.82 -10.66 -11.25
N ILE A 62 11.33 -9.80 -10.39
CA ILE A 62 10.62 -9.36 -9.17
C ILE A 62 10.34 -7.86 -9.34
N VAL A 63 9.12 -7.43 -9.08
CA VAL A 63 8.70 -6.02 -9.11
C VAL A 63 7.96 -5.65 -7.84
N ASP A 64 8.23 -4.46 -7.30
CA ASP A 64 7.61 -3.92 -6.09
C ASP A 64 7.76 -4.83 -4.87
N PHE A 65 8.87 -5.55 -4.79
CA PHE A 65 9.14 -6.46 -3.68
C PHE A 65 10.63 -6.62 -3.44
N LYS A 66 10.97 -7.10 -2.23
CA LYS A 66 12.34 -7.27 -1.76
C LYS A 66 13.26 -7.98 -2.75
N TYR A 67 14.53 -7.62 -2.68
CA TYR A 67 15.60 -8.22 -3.46
C TYR A 67 15.81 -9.69 -3.10
N SER A 68 16.15 -10.49 -4.12
CA SER A 68 16.63 -11.86 -3.95
C SER A 68 17.99 -12.01 -4.64
N ASN A 69 18.96 -12.56 -3.94
CA ASN A 69 20.28 -12.88 -4.48
C ASN A 69 20.31 -14.18 -5.31
N SER A 70 19.14 -14.73 -5.64
CA SER A 70 19.05 -15.92 -6.49
C SER A 70 19.73 -15.70 -7.85
N PRO A 71 20.62 -16.61 -8.31
CA PRO A 71 21.22 -16.51 -9.63
C PRO A 71 20.21 -16.66 -10.77
N ARG A 72 18.98 -17.07 -10.47
CA ARG A 72 17.86 -17.16 -11.40
C ARG A 72 17.09 -15.85 -11.55
N LEU A 73 17.33 -14.83 -10.69
CA LEU A 73 16.70 -13.52 -10.80
C LEU A 73 17.35 -12.72 -11.93
N THR A 74 16.57 -12.44 -12.99
CA THR A 74 17.04 -11.72 -14.18
C THR A 74 16.75 -10.23 -14.11
N TRP A 75 15.53 -9.86 -13.66
CA TRP A 75 15.07 -8.49 -13.57
C TRP A 75 14.60 -8.18 -12.17
N TRP A 76 14.88 -6.97 -11.69
CA TRP A 76 14.38 -6.51 -10.39
C TRP A 76 14.14 -5.01 -10.39
N PHE A 77 12.98 -4.61 -9.81
CA PHE A 77 12.63 -3.22 -9.59
C PHE A 77 11.99 -3.09 -8.21
N ASP A 78 12.49 -2.17 -7.39
CA ASP A 78 11.91 -1.85 -6.10
C ASP A 78 12.19 -0.41 -5.68
N HIS A 79 11.32 0.15 -4.84
CA HIS A 79 11.44 1.51 -4.30
C HIS A 79 11.32 1.56 -2.76
N HIS A 80 11.19 0.42 -2.10
CA HIS A 80 11.06 0.39 -0.65
C HIS A 80 12.40 0.62 0.06
N GLU A 81 12.45 1.49 1.10
CA GLU A 81 13.65 1.66 1.96
C GLU A 81 14.13 0.32 2.54
N SER A 82 13.22 -0.61 2.78
CA SER A 82 13.50 -1.96 3.29
C SER A 82 13.70 -3.02 2.21
N ALA A 83 14.17 -2.65 1.02
CA ALA A 83 14.28 -3.52 -0.16
C ALA A 83 15.19 -4.74 0.07
N PHE A 84 16.24 -4.60 0.89
CA PHE A 84 17.21 -5.66 1.15
C PHE A 84 16.92 -6.37 2.47
N LEU A 85 17.05 -7.72 2.46
CA LEU A 85 16.85 -8.54 3.66
C LEU A 85 18.09 -8.57 4.57
N SER A 86 19.27 -8.37 3.96
CA SER A 86 20.53 -8.35 4.66
C SER A 86 21.53 -7.37 3.99
N PRO A 87 22.63 -6.99 4.68
CA PRO A 87 23.71 -6.23 4.06
C PRO A 87 24.34 -6.95 2.87
N GLU A 88 24.43 -8.28 2.91
CA GLU A 88 24.99 -9.12 1.85
C GLU A 88 24.13 -9.07 0.58
N ASP A 89 22.81 -8.94 0.70
CA ASP A 89 21.92 -8.74 -0.44
C ASP A 89 22.14 -7.38 -1.10
N ALA A 90 22.36 -6.33 -0.31
CA ALA A 90 22.69 -5.01 -0.82
C ALA A 90 24.04 -5.00 -1.56
N GLU A 91 25.05 -5.64 -1.00
CA GLU A 91 26.39 -5.80 -1.60
C GLU A 91 26.31 -6.59 -2.92
N HIS A 92 25.53 -7.67 -2.96
CA HIS A 92 25.29 -8.46 -4.16
C HIS A 92 24.59 -7.64 -5.27
N PHE A 93 23.64 -6.79 -4.89
CA PHE A 93 22.99 -5.86 -5.83
C PHE A 93 23.98 -4.81 -6.37
N GLU A 94 24.81 -4.20 -5.50
CA GLU A 94 25.82 -3.19 -5.93
C GLU A 94 26.86 -3.76 -6.90
N GLN A 95 27.14 -5.05 -6.82
CA GLN A 95 28.08 -5.75 -7.71
C GLN A 95 27.42 -6.19 -9.04
N ASP A 96 26.10 -6.08 -9.16
CA ASP A 96 25.39 -6.49 -10.38
C ASP A 96 25.69 -5.56 -11.57
N GLN A 97 26.14 -6.13 -12.67
CA GLN A 97 26.47 -5.41 -13.92
C GLN A 97 25.51 -5.74 -15.06
N SER A 98 24.42 -6.44 -14.79
CA SER A 98 23.47 -6.87 -15.82
C SER A 98 22.72 -5.72 -16.49
N ASN A 99 22.64 -4.55 -15.83
CA ASN A 99 21.75 -3.43 -16.19
C ASN A 99 20.27 -3.83 -16.28
N ARG A 100 19.85 -4.78 -15.41
CA ARG A 100 18.47 -5.29 -15.33
C ARG A 100 17.89 -5.26 -13.93
N LYS A 101 18.66 -4.77 -12.96
CA LYS A 101 18.24 -4.61 -11.56
C LYS A 101 18.34 -3.14 -11.20
N PHE A 102 17.25 -2.60 -10.68
CA PHE A 102 17.10 -1.17 -10.43
C PHE A 102 16.45 -0.94 -9.07
N TYR A 103 16.95 0.06 -8.34
CA TYR A 103 16.48 0.44 -7.02
C TYR A 103 16.57 1.94 -6.83
N ASP A 104 15.49 2.56 -6.38
CA ASP A 104 15.49 3.97 -6.00
C ASP A 104 14.36 4.25 -4.99
N PRO A 105 14.68 4.49 -3.70
CA PRO A 105 13.69 4.72 -2.65
C PRO A 105 13.01 6.10 -2.70
N ASP A 106 13.44 7.00 -3.58
CA ASP A 106 12.86 8.34 -3.70
C ASP A 106 11.58 8.35 -4.57
N PHE A 107 11.31 7.26 -5.30
CA PHE A 107 10.08 7.15 -6.11
C PHE A 107 8.84 6.91 -5.24
N LYS A 108 7.71 7.42 -5.73
CA LYS A 108 6.42 7.32 -5.03
C LYS A 108 5.74 5.96 -5.20
N SER A 109 6.05 5.27 -6.31
CA SER A 109 5.61 3.92 -6.61
C SER A 109 6.66 3.19 -7.43
N CYS A 110 6.71 1.87 -7.33
CA CYS A 110 7.54 1.06 -8.20
C CYS A 110 7.08 1.16 -9.68
N THR A 111 5.78 1.33 -9.91
CA THR A 111 5.22 1.55 -11.25
C THR A 111 5.81 2.80 -11.91
N SER A 112 5.87 3.94 -11.23
CA SER A 112 6.46 5.16 -11.80
C SER A 112 7.98 5.02 -11.98
N PHE A 113 8.65 4.30 -11.07
CA PHE A 113 10.05 3.98 -11.21
C PHE A 113 10.33 3.12 -12.46
N ILE A 114 9.56 2.06 -12.69
CA ILE A 114 9.67 1.24 -13.91
C ILE A 114 9.42 2.10 -15.16
N ALA A 115 8.40 2.98 -15.14
CA ALA A 115 8.10 3.87 -16.26
C ALA A 115 9.30 4.76 -16.62
N MET A 116 9.95 5.35 -15.60
CA MET A 116 11.14 6.18 -15.79
C MET A 116 12.31 5.37 -16.35
N VAL A 117 12.68 4.26 -15.73
CA VAL A 117 13.79 3.39 -16.18
C VAL A 117 13.54 2.87 -17.60
N ALA A 118 12.32 2.38 -17.87
CA ALA A 118 11.94 1.87 -19.20
C ALA A 118 12.06 2.96 -20.29
N LYS A 119 11.66 4.20 -19.99
CA LYS A 119 11.79 5.33 -20.89
C LYS A 119 13.25 5.70 -21.12
N GLU A 120 14.01 5.90 -20.07
CA GLU A 120 15.38 6.45 -20.16
C GLU A 120 16.40 5.44 -20.66
N ARG A 121 16.29 4.17 -20.25
CA ARG A 121 17.27 3.15 -20.56
C ARG A 121 16.92 2.32 -21.81
N PHE A 122 15.62 2.19 -22.13
CA PHE A 122 15.14 1.28 -23.16
C PHE A 122 14.25 1.96 -24.22
N GLY A 123 14.04 3.29 -24.12
CA GLY A 123 13.25 4.05 -25.10
C GLY A 123 11.77 3.66 -25.16
N PHE A 124 11.21 3.16 -24.06
CA PHE A 124 9.77 2.87 -23.93
C PHE A 124 8.98 4.17 -23.83
N ASP A 125 7.81 4.23 -24.46
CA ASP A 125 6.88 5.35 -24.30
C ASP A 125 5.76 4.99 -23.32
N PRO A 126 5.76 5.55 -22.08
CA PRO A 126 4.75 5.23 -21.09
C PRO A 126 3.42 6.00 -21.28
N THR A 127 3.27 6.82 -22.32
CA THR A 127 2.09 7.68 -22.52
C THR A 127 0.78 6.89 -22.48
N ALA A 128 0.73 5.71 -23.06
CA ALA A 128 -0.47 4.89 -23.10
C ALA A 128 -0.89 4.30 -21.73
N VAL A 129 -0.02 4.35 -20.73
CA VAL A 129 -0.26 3.90 -19.34
C VAL A 129 -0.08 5.02 -18.32
N ALA A 130 -0.06 6.28 -18.78
CA ALA A 130 0.17 7.43 -17.91
C ALA A 130 -0.88 7.56 -16.79
N ASP A 131 -2.14 7.23 -17.06
CA ASP A 131 -3.21 7.23 -16.04
C ASP A 131 -2.97 6.16 -14.96
N LEU A 132 -2.54 4.97 -15.35
CA LEU A 132 -2.15 3.91 -14.41
C LEU A 132 -0.99 4.36 -13.52
N VAL A 133 0.07 4.93 -14.09
CA VAL A 133 1.23 5.44 -13.35
C VAL A 133 0.81 6.53 -12.38
N HIS A 134 0.02 7.51 -12.85
CA HIS A 134 -0.48 8.61 -12.02
C HIS A 134 -1.27 8.12 -10.79
N TRP A 135 -2.23 7.21 -11.00
CA TRP A 135 -3.03 6.69 -9.89
C TRP A 135 -2.23 5.79 -8.97
N THR A 136 -1.23 5.09 -9.47
CA THR A 136 -0.36 4.28 -8.62
C THR A 136 0.45 5.15 -7.67
N ASP A 137 1.02 6.26 -8.15
CA ASP A 137 1.71 7.23 -7.29
C ASP A 137 0.79 7.83 -6.21
N ILE A 138 -0.48 8.12 -6.56
CA ILE A 138 -1.46 8.64 -5.60
C ILE A 138 -1.78 7.59 -4.53
N VAL A 139 -2.02 6.35 -4.92
CA VAL A 139 -2.44 5.28 -3.99
C VAL A 139 -1.30 4.87 -3.07
N ASP A 140 -0.14 4.57 -3.63
CA ASP A 140 1.01 4.05 -2.88
C ASP A 140 1.66 5.14 -2.02
N GLY A 141 1.90 6.31 -2.59
CA GLY A 141 2.42 7.47 -1.87
C GLY A 141 1.41 8.15 -0.93
N ALA A 142 0.14 7.68 -0.88
CA ALA A 142 -0.96 8.33 -0.17
C ALA A 142 -1.11 9.83 -0.53
N LEU A 143 -0.88 10.17 -1.80
CA LEU A 143 -0.87 11.54 -2.32
C LEU A 143 -2.26 12.04 -2.74
N TYR A 144 -3.29 11.57 -2.10
CA TYR A 144 -4.67 12.01 -2.39
C TYR A 144 -4.82 13.52 -2.18
N PRO A 145 -5.47 14.24 -3.12
CA PRO A 145 -5.66 15.68 -2.99
C PRO A 145 -6.53 16.06 -1.78
N ASP A 146 -7.44 15.20 -1.41
CA ASP A 146 -8.33 15.37 -0.25
C ASP A 146 -8.87 14.03 0.29
N ALA A 147 -9.50 14.09 1.46
CA ALA A 147 -10.11 12.93 2.09
C ALA A 147 -11.27 12.34 1.28
N LYS A 148 -11.96 13.15 0.46
CA LYS A 148 -13.07 12.68 -0.38
C LYS A 148 -12.57 11.74 -1.45
N THR A 149 -11.49 12.09 -2.14
CA THR A 149 -10.84 11.25 -3.14
C THR A 149 -10.46 9.90 -2.55
N ALA A 150 -9.88 9.91 -1.32
CA ALA A 150 -9.45 8.70 -0.64
C ALA A 150 -10.60 7.80 -0.13
N VAL A 151 -11.81 8.37 0.10
CA VAL A 151 -12.90 7.67 0.82
C VAL A 151 -14.13 7.41 -0.04
N GLU A 152 -14.51 8.31 -0.96
CA GLU A 152 -15.79 8.18 -1.68
C GLU A 152 -15.80 7.10 -2.77
N MET A 153 -14.67 6.47 -3.06
CA MET A 153 -14.53 5.38 -4.06
C MET A 153 -15.10 5.73 -5.44
N LYS A 154 -15.00 6.99 -5.84
CA LYS A 154 -15.50 7.45 -7.14
C LYS A 154 -14.57 7.04 -8.28
N GLU A 155 -13.28 7.17 -8.05
CA GLU A 155 -12.27 6.91 -9.06
C GLU A 155 -12.10 5.40 -9.33
N PRO A 156 -11.93 5.00 -10.59
CA PRO A 156 -11.70 3.60 -10.95
C PRO A 156 -10.53 2.96 -10.23
N ALA A 157 -9.42 3.69 -10.06
CA ALA A 157 -8.26 3.23 -9.33
C ALA A 157 -8.58 2.84 -7.88
N MET A 158 -9.39 3.64 -7.18
CA MET A 158 -9.78 3.37 -5.79
C MET A 158 -10.64 2.10 -5.67
N LYS A 159 -11.51 1.85 -6.64
CA LYS A 159 -12.31 0.63 -6.73
C LYS A 159 -11.44 -0.60 -7.00
N LEU A 160 -10.49 -0.48 -7.92
CA LEU A 160 -9.53 -1.54 -8.23
C LEU A 160 -8.64 -1.87 -7.03
N THR A 161 -8.10 -0.85 -6.35
CA THR A 161 -7.33 -1.02 -5.10
C THR A 161 -8.14 -1.81 -4.08
N MET A 162 -9.39 -1.42 -3.83
CA MET A 162 -10.28 -2.12 -2.90
C MET A 162 -10.47 -3.60 -3.27
N VAL A 163 -10.65 -3.93 -4.54
CA VAL A 163 -10.82 -5.32 -5.00
C VAL A 163 -9.52 -6.11 -4.87
N ILE A 164 -8.39 -5.53 -5.28
CA ILE A 164 -7.06 -6.16 -5.20
C ILE A 164 -6.70 -6.48 -3.75
N GLU A 165 -6.82 -5.52 -2.84
CA GLU A 165 -6.48 -5.69 -1.42
C GLU A 165 -7.38 -6.71 -0.70
N SER A 166 -8.67 -6.79 -1.11
CA SER A 166 -9.65 -7.66 -0.45
C SER A 166 -9.70 -9.09 -0.99
N THR A 167 -9.13 -9.35 -2.19
CA THR A 167 -9.25 -10.66 -2.83
C THR A 167 -8.52 -11.76 -2.06
N GLN A 168 -9.15 -12.95 -1.96
CA GLN A 168 -8.51 -14.19 -1.49
C GLN A 168 -8.26 -15.16 -2.67
N ASP A 169 -8.66 -14.77 -3.87
CA ASP A 169 -8.55 -15.57 -5.08
C ASP A 169 -7.18 -15.35 -5.71
N GLN A 170 -6.32 -16.35 -5.63
CA GLN A 170 -4.93 -16.27 -6.11
C GLN A 170 -4.79 -16.09 -7.63
N ILE A 171 -5.84 -16.37 -8.40
CA ILE A 171 -5.84 -16.19 -9.86
C ILE A 171 -6.38 -14.82 -10.28
N PHE A 172 -6.95 -14.05 -9.35
CA PHE A 172 -7.60 -12.77 -9.67
C PHE A 172 -6.60 -11.74 -10.18
N VAL A 173 -5.54 -11.46 -9.42
CA VAL A 173 -4.53 -10.46 -9.79
C VAL A 173 -3.73 -10.89 -11.03
N PRO A 174 -3.26 -12.15 -11.17
CA PRO A 174 -2.68 -12.64 -12.42
C PRO A 174 -3.56 -12.42 -13.66
N LYS A 175 -4.87 -12.56 -13.53
CA LYS A 175 -5.83 -12.29 -14.63
C LYS A 175 -6.00 -10.79 -14.89
N LEU A 176 -5.87 -9.95 -13.87
CA LEU A 176 -6.02 -8.49 -13.96
C LEU A 176 -4.79 -7.82 -14.61
N ILE A 177 -3.57 -8.29 -14.34
CA ILE A 177 -2.33 -7.68 -14.80
C ILE A 177 -2.29 -7.44 -16.33
N PRO A 178 -2.64 -8.39 -17.21
CA PRO A 178 -2.68 -8.15 -18.65
C PRO A 178 -3.68 -7.06 -19.07
N LEU A 179 -4.75 -6.88 -18.32
CA LEU A 179 -5.72 -5.81 -18.59
C LEU A 179 -5.17 -4.45 -18.17
N LEU A 180 -4.53 -4.35 -17.01
CA LEU A 180 -3.83 -3.13 -16.55
C LEU A 180 -2.77 -2.67 -17.56
N ALA A 181 -2.14 -3.61 -18.27
CA ALA A 181 -1.15 -3.29 -19.30
C ALA A 181 -1.77 -2.72 -20.60
N THR A 182 -3.08 -2.91 -20.86
CA THR A 182 -3.67 -2.69 -22.18
C THR A 182 -4.96 -1.87 -22.19
N LYS A 183 -5.69 -1.79 -21.07
CA LYS A 183 -6.97 -1.11 -20.95
C LYS A 183 -6.90 0.06 -20.00
N SER A 184 -7.81 1.02 -20.12
CA SER A 184 -8.00 2.06 -19.11
C SER A 184 -8.58 1.48 -17.82
N LEU A 185 -8.32 2.15 -16.69
CA LEU A 185 -8.88 1.76 -15.39
C LEU A 185 -10.41 1.74 -15.39
N ALA A 186 -11.03 2.65 -16.13
CA ALA A 186 -12.48 2.73 -16.31
C ALA A 186 -13.05 1.50 -17.03
N GLU A 187 -12.38 1.01 -18.08
CA GLU A 187 -12.81 -0.21 -18.76
C GLU A 187 -12.63 -1.45 -17.89
N ILE A 188 -11.57 -1.48 -17.07
CA ILE A 188 -11.27 -2.63 -16.21
C ILE A 188 -12.30 -2.82 -15.11
N ILE A 189 -12.82 -1.75 -14.51
CA ILE A 189 -13.86 -1.87 -13.47
C ILE A 189 -15.19 -2.43 -14.02
N GLU A 190 -15.43 -2.34 -15.32
CA GLU A 190 -16.63 -2.90 -15.98
C GLU A 190 -16.44 -4.38 -16.39
N GLU A 191 -15.24 -4.92 -16.29
CA GLU A 191 -15.00 -6.35 -16.56
C GLU A 191 -15.83 -7.21 -15.59
N PRO A 192 -16.61 -8.20 -16.07
CA PRO A 192 -17.55 -8.94 -15.23
C PRO A 192 -16.94 -9.56 -13.97
N PHE A 193 -15.69 -10.04 -14.05
CA PHE A 193 -15.01 -10.64 -12.90
C PHE A 193 -14.53 -9.61 -11.87
N VAL A 194 -14.41 -8.33 -12.25
CA VAL A 194 -14.11 -7.18 -11.36
C VAL A 194 -15.42 -6.59 -10.85
N ALA A 195 -16.33 -6.22 -11.76
CA ALA A 195 -17.61 -5.59 -11.45
C ALA A 195 -18.45 -6.38 -10.43
N SER A 196 -18.45 -7.71 -10.54
CA SER A 196 -19.19 -8.58 -9.62
C SER A 196 -18.69 -8.54 -8.17
N ARG A 197 -17.43 -8.11 -7.94
CA ARG A 197 -16.81 -8.03 -6.61
C ARG A 197 -17.07 -6.70 -5.91
N LEU A 198 -17.41 -5.65 -6.66
CA LEU A 198 -17.53 -4.29 -6.13
C LEU A 198 -18.73 -4.09 -5.18
N PRO A 199 -19.96 -4.56 -5.46
CA PRO A 199 -21.12 -4.24 -4.63
C PRO A 199 -20.95 -4.62 -3.15
N PRO A 200 -20.55 -5.84 -2.77
CA PRO A 200 -20.37 -6.21 -1.36
C PRO A 200 -19.21 -5.45 -0.69
N LEU A 201 -18.17 -5.07 -1.43
CA LEU A 201 -17.06 -4.30 -0.90
C LEU A 201 -17.45 -2.85 -0.63
N LEU A 202 -18.19 -2.24 -1.56
CA LEU A 202 -18.72 -0.88 -1.39
C LEU A 202 -19.73 -0.81 -0.24
N GLU A 203 -20.62 -1.80 -0.10
CA GLU A 203 -21.55 -1.89 1.03
C GLU A 203 -20.79 -1.99 2.37
N ARG A 204 -19.78 -2.87 2.47
CA ARG A 204 -18.93 -2.98 3.66
C ARG A 204 -18.23 -1.67 3.97
N HIS A 205 -17.73 -0.98 2.95
CA HIS A 205 -17.08 0.32 3.10
C HIS A 205 -18.04 1.38 3.63
N GLN A 206 -19.25 1.48 3.06
CA GLN A 206 -20.29 2.41 3.53
C GLN A 206 -20.72 2.11 4.97
N ARG A 207 -20.87 0.83 5.32
CA ARG A 207 -21.13 0.40 6.70
C ARG A 207 -20.01 0.85 7.64
N SER A 208 -18.74 0.73 7.23
CA SER A 208 -17.59 1.19 8.03
C SER A 208 -17.65 2.70 8.28
N ILE A 209 -18.00 3.50 7.28
CA ILE A 209 -18.18 4.94 7.42
C ILE A 209 -19.31 5.25 8.42
N GLY A 210 -20.45 4.55 8.32
CA GLY A 210 -21.59 4.72 9.24
C GLY A 210 -21.20 4.44 10.69
N ILE A 211 -20.55 3.30 10.95
CA ILE A 211 -20.08 2.93 12.28
C ILE A 211 -19.09 3.96 12.84
N MET A 212 -18.11 4.37 12.02
CA MET A 212 -17.14 5.38 12.44
C MET A 212 -17.79 6.74 12.73
N LYS A 213 -18.80 7.14 11.94
CA LYS A 213 -19.57 8.37 12.20
C LYS A 213 -20.29 8.35 13.55
N GLU A 214 -20.85 7.21 13.94
CA GLU A 214 -21.55 7.05 15.22
C GLU A 214 -20.59 6.94 16.41
N ARG A 215 -19.39 6.41 16.21
CA ARG A 215 -18.44 6.11 17.27
C ARG A 215 -17.32 7.13 17.44
N SER A 216 -17.11 8.03 16.47
CA SER A 216 -16.05 9.04 16.57
C SER A 216 -16.47 10.23 17.42
N GLU A 217 -15.59 10.61 18.33
CA GLU A 217 -15.62 11.88 19.07
C GLU A 217 -14.55 12.80 18.51
N PHE A 218 -14.94 14.01 18.11
CA PHE A 218 -14.00 15.06 17.71
C PHE A 218 -13.96 16.17 18.77
N LYS A 219 -12.78 16.36 19.37
CA LYS A 219 -12.56 17.38 20.39
C LYS A 219 -11.11 17.86 20.37
N ASP A 220 -10.91 19.18 20.55
CA ASP A 220 -9.59 19.81 20.63
C ASP A 220 -8.65 19.33 19.50
N GLY A 221 -9.11 19.35 18.25
CA GLY A 221 -8.33 18.95 17.07
C GLY A 221 -8.02 17.44 16.94
N THR A 222 -8.52 16.61 17.88
CA THR A 222 -8.22 15.18 17.91
C THR A 222 -9.51 14.37 17.79
N ILE A 223 -9.52 13.42 16.83
CA ILE A 223 -10.56 12.40 16.70
C ILE A 223 -10.20 11.22 17.57
N PHE A 224 -11.17 10.67 18.25
CA PHE A 224 -11.08 9.39 18.96
C PHE A 224 -12.24 8.49 18.59
N PHE A 225 -11.99 7.20 18.36
CA PHE A 225 -13.02 6.19 18.22
C PHE A 225 -12.55 4.83 18.75
N ASP A 226 -13.49 4.06 19.32
CA ASP A 226 -13.30 2.67 19.71
C ASP A 226 -14.33 1.80 18.95
N VAL A 227 -13.80 0.92 18.10
CA VAL A 227 -14.59 -0.03 17.30
C VAL A 227 -14.16 -1.49 17.61
N THR A 228 -13.65 -1.73 18.81
CA THR A 228 -13.20 -3.07 19.25
C THR A 228 -14.33 -4.09 19.39
N ASP A 229 -15.58 -3.63 19.50
CA ASP A 229 -16.82 -4.43 19.53
C ASP A 229 -17.42 -4.64 18.13
N GLN A 230 -16.77 -4.14 17.08
CA GLN A 230 -17.23 -4.22 15.69
C GLN A 230 -16.27 -5.05 14.85
N GLU A 231 -16.82 -5.77 13.85
CA GLU A 231 -16.03 -6.45 12.84
C GLU A 231 -15.64 -5.46 11.73
N LEU A 232 -14.68 -4.56 12.04
CA LEU A 232 -14.18 -3.52 11.15
C LEU A 232 -12.69 -3.70 10.81
N GLU A 233 -12.25 -4.92 10.59
CA GLU A 233 -10.88 -5.14 10.11
C GLU A 233 -10.72 -4.61 8.67
N GLY A 234 -9.62 -3.87 8.43
CA GLY A 234 -9.30 -3.34 7.10
C GLY A 234 -10.15 -2.16 6.64
N TYR A 235 -10.70 -1.36 7.56
CA TYR A 235 -11.36 -0.10 7.19
C TYR A 235 -10.39 0.91 6.57
N ASN A 236 -10.91 1.78 5.71
CA ASN A 236 -10.10 2.84 5.11
C ASN A 236 -9.61 3.84 6.15
N LYS A 237 -8.29 3.94 6.30
CA LYS A 237 -7.61 4.78 7.31
C LYS A 237 -7.90 6.28 7.21
N PHE A 238 -8.45 6.75 6.10
CA PHE A 238 -8.76 8.16 5.87
C PHE A 238 -10.19 8.54 6.27
N VAL A 239 -11.07 7.57 6.57
CA VAL A 239 -12.45 7.84 7.00
C VAL A 239 -12.55 8.82 8.17
N PRO A 240 -11.73 8.75 9.23
CA PRO A 240 -11.80 9.72 10.33
C PRO A 240 -11.63 11.17 9.84
N TYR A 241 -10.67 11.42 8.94
CA TYR A 241 -10.42 12.75 8.38
C TYR A 241 -11.49 13.20 7.38
N TYR A 242 -12.13 12.26 6.70
CA TYR A 242 -13.30 12.53 5.86
C TYR A 242 -14.50 13.02 6.67
N LEU A 243 -14.72 12.42 7.84
CA LEU A 243 -15.80 12.79 8.76
C LEU A 243 -15.50 14.09 9.52
N HIS A 244 -14.23 14.35 9.82
CA HIS A 244 -13.77 15.51 10.58
C HIS A 244 -12.57 16.18 9.89
N PRO A 245 -12.80 16.93 8.79
CA PRO A 245 -11.72 17.49 7.97
C PRO A 245 -10.83 18.50 8.71
N ASP A 246 -11.36 19.17 9.74
CA ASP A 246 -10.62 20.15 10.57
C ASP A 246 -9.76 19.49 11.66
N SER A 247 -9.72 18.15 11.71
CA SER A 247 -8.91 17.43 12.68
C SER A 247 -7.42 17.51 12.35
N ILE A 248 -6.61 17.47 13.40
CA ILE A 248 -5.14 17.40 13.29
C ILE A 248 -4.68 15.97 13.52
N TYR A 249 -5.27 15.30 14.52
CA TYR A 249 -4.92 13.94 14.90
C TYR A 249 -6.11 13.00 14.93
N ASN A 250 -5.81 11.73 14.84
CA ASN A 250 -6.75 10.63 14.96
C ASN A 250 -6.14 9.53 15.85
N VAL A 251 -6.90 9.02 16.81
CA VAL A 251 -6.58 7.85 17.62
C VAL A 251 -7.75 6.86 17.53
N GLY A 252 -7.48 5.67 17.02
CA GLY A 252 -8.50 4.65 16.83
C GLY A 252 -8.13 3.33 17.46
N LEU A 253 -9.10 2.69 18.14
CA LEU A 253 -9.00 1.31 18.60
C LEU A 253 -9.79 0.38 17.69
N SER A 254 -9.16 -0.69 17.29
CA SER A 254 -9.78 -1.79 16.52
C SER A 254 -9.33 -3.14 17.09
N LYS A 255 -10.08 -4.18 16.80
CA LYS A 255 -9.78 -5.56 17.23
C LYS A 255 -9.85 -6.50 16.04
N SER A 256 -8.91 -7.42 15.98
CA SER A 256 -8.93 -8.57 15.09
C SER A 256 -8.89 -9.87 15.90
N SER A 257 -8.86 -11.02 15.23
CA SER A 257 -8.78 -12.32 15.89
C SER A 257 -7.50 -12.54 16.71
N PHE A 258 -6.44 -11.77 16.44
CA PHE A 258 -5.11 -11.98 17.05
C PHE A 258 -4.56 -10.78 17.82
N ARG A 259 -5.19 -9.58 17.72
CA ARG A 259 -4.71 -8.38 18.43
C ARG A 259 -5.79 -7.33 18.67
N VAL A 260 -5.54 -6.47 19.65
CA VAL A 260 -6.14 -5.15 19.77
C VAL A 260 -5.13 -4.11 19.32
N LYS A 261 -5.51 -3.25 18.36
CA LYS A 261 -4.62 -2.26 17.75
C LYS A 261 -5.05 -0.85 18.16
N VAL A 262 -4.11 -0.05 18.64
CA VAL A 262 -4.23 1.41 18.73
C VAL A 262 -3.53 1.99 17.51
N SER A 263 -4.28 2.68 16.65
CA SER A 263 -3.76 3.40 15.48
C SER A 263 -3.73 4.88 15.79
N VAL A 264 -2.61 5.53 15.53
CA VAL A 264 -2.42 6.98 15.74
C VAL A 264 -1.99 7.60 14.42
N GLY A 265 -2.65 8.68 14.00
CA GLY A 265 -2.35 9.34 12.74
C GLY A 265 -2.50 10.85 12.82
N SER A 266 -1.78 11.57 11.96
CA SER A 266 -2.02 12.98 11.69
C SER A 266 -2.77 13.14 10.38
N ASN A 267 -3.63 14.15 10.29
CA ASN A 267 -4.35 14.50 9.08
C ASN A 267 -3.34 14.90 7.98
N PRO A 268 -3.24 14.17 6.85
CA PRO A 268 -2.26 14.47 5.81
C PRO A 268 -2.51 15.82 5.12
N TRP A 269 -3.73 16.34 5.21
CA TRP A 269 -4.14 17.61 4.59
C TRP A 269 -4.02 18.81 5.54
N THR A 270 -3.61 18.60 6.79
CA THR A 270 -3.36 19.71 7.73
C THR A 270 -1.96 20.27 7.53
N THR A 271 -1.88 21.61 7.43
CA THR A 271 -0.62 22.36 7.15
C THR A 271 0.17 22.79 8.40
N GLY A 272 -0.07 22.20 9.57
CA GLY A 272 0.57 22.59 10.84
C GLY A 272 2.06 22.26 10.90
N GLU A 273 2.91 23.26 11.17
CA GLU A 273 4.38 23.13 11.21
C GLU A 273 4.94 22.34 12.42
N ARG A 274 4.15 22.14 13.49
CA ARG A 274 4.61 21.54 14.75
C ARG A 274 3.79 20.32 15.15
N LEU A 275 3.79 19.29 14.32
CA LEU A 275 3.12 18.05 14.64
C LEU A 275 3.94 17.25 15.67
N VAL A 276 3.24 16.64 16.63
CA VAL A 276 3.84 15.67 17.56
C VAL A 276 4.38 14.49 16.75
N ASN A 277 5.58 14.02 17.09
CA ASN A 277 6.14 12.80 16.46
C ASN A 277 5.41 11.55 17.00
N LEU A 278 4.50 11.01 16.19
CA LEU A 278 3.60 9.93 16.59
C LEU A 278 4.34 8.59 16.75
N ALA A 279 5.46 8.37 16.07
CA ALA A 279 6.28 7.18 16.30
C ALA A 279 6.78 7.15 17.75
N ARG A 280 7.36 8.26 18.23
CA ARG A 280 7.84 8.37 19.63
C ARG A 280 6.71 8.21 20.66
N VAL A 281 5.51 8.66 20.33
CA VAL A 281 4.34 8.42 21.19
C VAL A 281 4.04 6.92 21.28
N CYS A 282 4.01 6.22 20.14
CA CYS A 282 3.71 4.79 20.10
C CYS A 282 4.83 3.93 20.71
N GLU A 283 6.11 4.31 20.56
CA GLU A 283 7.26 3.60 21.12
C GLU A 283 7.18 3.46 22.65
N ARG A 284 6.62 4.44 23.35
CA ARG A 284 6.42 4.37 24.84
C ARG A 284 5.52 3.21 25.29
N TYR A 285 4.70 2.71 24.38
CA TYR A 285 3.78 1.59 24.61
C TYR A 285 4.19 0.31 23.88
N GLY A 286 5.46 0.25 23.40
CA GLY A 286 5.97 -0.91 22.66
C GLY A 286 5.50 -1.00 21.21
N GLY A 287 4.99 0.11 20.65
CA GLY A 287 4.61 0.25 19.25
C GLY A 287 5.72 0.91 18.42
N GLY A 288 5.35 1.44 17.26
CA GLY A 288 6.27 2.14 16.36
C GLY A 288 5.54 2.84 15.23
N GLY A 289 6.29 3.34 14.25
CA GLY A 289 5.77 4.01 13.07
C GLY A 289 6.71 5.07 12.51
N HIS A 290 6.12 6.09 11.89
CA HIS A 290 6.79 7.27 11.39
C HIS A 290 6.30 8.53 12.13
N ALA A 291 6.93 9.67 11.87
CA ALA A 291 6.59 10.92 12.56
C ALA A 291 5.10 11.30 12.49
N ARG A 292 4.42 10.94 11.40
CA ARG A 292 3.01 11.28 11.13
C ARG A 292 1.99 10.16 11.39
N VAL A 293 2.45 8.92 11.59
CA VAL A 293 1.58 7.75 11.76
C VAL A 293 2.28 6.70 12.61
N GLY A 294 1.55 6.12 13.55
CA GLY A 294 2.06 5.05 14.39
C GLY A 294 0.97 4.06 14.78
N ALA A 295 1.41 2.92 15.31
CA ALA A 295 0.52 1.90 15.81
C ALA A 295 1.13 1.14 16.97
N ILE A 296 0.25 0.65 17.86
CA ILE A 296 0.59 -0.21 18.97
C ILE A 296 -0.27 -1.46 18.84
N SER A 297 0.33 -2.63 18.98
CA SER A 297 -0.38 -3.90 18.96
C SER A 297 -0.34 -4.53 20.35
N PHE A 298 -1.51 -4.79 20.91
CA PHE A 298 -1.68 -5.52 22.16
C PHE A 298 -2.25 -6.91 21.87
N ASP A 299 -1.92 -7.87 22.72
CA ASP A 299 -2.61 -9.16 22.70
C ASP A 299 -4.14 -8.97 22.86
N VAL A 300 -4.94 -9.88 22.28
CA VAL A 300 -6.42 -9.80 22.33
C VAL A 300 -6.98 -9.76 23.74
N THR A 301 -6.26 -10.28 24.74
CA THR A 301 -6.64 -10.32 26.16
C THR A 301 -6.32 -9.01 26.89
N ARG A 302 -5.49 -8.14 26.29
CA ARG A 302 -5.04 -6.87 26.89
C ARG A 302 -5.83 -5.65 26.40
N GLY A 303 -7.12 -5.82 26.12
CA GLY A 303 -7.99 -4.75 25.61
C GLY A 303 -8.08 -3.53 26.53
N ASP A 304 -8.09 -3.73 27.85
CA ASP A 304 -8.16 -2.62 28.84
C ASP A 304 -6.87 -1.79 28.86
N GLU A 305 -5.71 -2.44 28.69
CA GLU A 305 -4.44 -1.74 28.56
C GLU A 305 -4.39 -0.92 27.26
N ALA A 306 -4.90 -1.46 26.15
CA ALA A 306 -5.03 -0.74 24.90
C ALA A 306 -5.92 0.51 25.04
N ARG A 307 -7.07 0.40 25.73
CA ARG A 307 -7.96 1.55 26.00
C ARG A 307 -7.29 2.60 26.87
N LYS A 308 -6.54 2.17 27.90
CA LYS A 308 -5.78 3.09 28.76
C LYS A 308 -4.73 3.84 27.96
N ALA A 309 -3.91 3.14 27.17
CA ALA A 309 -2.90 3.75 26.30
C ALA A 309 -3.53 4.75 25.32
N ALA A 310 -4.63 4.38 24.66
CA ALA A 310 -5.34 5.28 23.77
C ALA A 310 -5.86 6.54 24.47
N ALA A 311 -6.42 6.42 25.68
CA ALA A 311 -6.91 7.56 26.46
C ALA A 311 -5.77 8.52 26.83
N GLU A 312 -4.61 8.01 27.26
CA GLU A 312 -3.43 8.81 27.58
C GLU A 312 -2.90 9.54 26.32
N ILE A 313 -2.82 8.85 25.18
CA ILE A 313 -2.40 9.44 23.91
C ILE A 313 -3.39 10.53 23.47
N VAL A 314 -4.69 10.29 23.54
CA VAL A 314 -5.70 11.30 23.21
C VAL A 314 -5.54 12.55 24.08
N ALA A 315 -5.34 12.38 25.40
CA ALA A 315 -5.16 13.51 26.33
C ALA A 315 -3.92 14.34 25.97
N GLU A 316 -2.81 13.67 25.65
CA GLU A 316 -1.55 14.31 25.22
C GLU A 316 -1.73 15.10 23.92
N LEU A 317 -2.33 14.49 22.88
CA LEU A 317 -2.54 15.14 21.58
C LEU A 317 -3.49 16.33 21.70
N ARG A 318 -4.58 16.21 22.47
CA ARG A 318 -5.48 17.35 22.78
C ARG A 318 -4.76 18.48 23.50
N ALA A 319 -3.89 18.16 24.45
CA ALA A 319 -3.09 19.17 25.16
C ALA A 319 -2.10 19.89 24.21
N SER A 320 -1.48 19.15 23.30
CA SER A 320 -0.54 19.73 22.31
C SER A 320 -1.24 20.72 21.38
N VAL A 321 -2.46 20.41 20.92
CA VAL A 321 -3.25 21.31 20.05
C VAL A 321 -3.63 22.59 20.79
N ARG A 322 -4.14 22.47 22.05
CA ARG A 322 -4.48 23.64 22.86
C ARG A 322 -3.28 24.55 23.16
N GLY A 323 -2.09 23.95 23.38
CA GLY A 323 -0.87 24.69 23.59
C GLY A 323 -0.43 25.50 22.39
N GLN A 324 -0.74 25.06 21.17
CA GLN A 324 -0.46 25.78 19.92
C GLN A 324 -1.43 26.95 19.65
N GLN A 325 -2.69 26.81 20.06
CA GLN A 325 -3.70 27.86 19.89
C GLN A 325 -3.51 29.07 20.83
N ASN A 326 -2.73 28.89 21.90
CA ASN A 326 -2.45 29.93 22.91
C ASN A 326 -1.10 30.64 22.71
N GLN A 327 -0.36 30.32 21.63
CA GLN A 327 0.88 30.99 21.21
C GLN A 327 0.68 31.83 19.94
#